data_769ed88a6610652b461f7ee56ff6c463
#
_entry.id   769ed88a6610652b461f7ee56ff6c463
#
_cell.length_a   1.000
_cell.length_b   1.000
_cell.length_c   1.000
_cell.angle_alpha   90.00
_cell.angle_beta   90.00
_cell.angle_gamma   90.00
#
_symmetry.space_group_name_H-M   'P 1'
#
loop_
_entity.id
_entity.type
_entity.pdbx_description
1 polymer ?
#
loop_
_entity_poly.entity_id
_entity_poly.type
_entity_poly.pdbx_seq_one_letter_code
_entity_poly.pdbx_strand_id
1 'polypeptide(L)'
;MLLMVIAGTATVSLTTALARSSSPATCANRSIIGPARFDTQYSLVVGPLSFPSILAYAPAAALDNRTPAFWMKSPVLLRAGHTVTVTITGDARRSTGFVGFGGHGGTTLADSRGTVTFTACGRHQSSGSSVGGQPVTFWAGGFAAPPAGVCVPLDFYVDHSRVAHRVVISLAAGTCPSPGPG
;
A
#
# COMPACT_ATOMS: atom_id res chain seq x y z
N MET A 1 -28.52 7.85 -61.24
CA MET A 1 -28.51 8.21 -59.80
C MET A 1 -27.62 7.14 -59.12
N LEU A 2 -26.38 7.50 -58.85
CA LEU A 2 -25.35 6.54 -58.39
C LEU A 2 -25.13 6.78 -56.88
N LEU A 3 -25.51 5.79 -56.05
CA LEU A 3 -25.26 5.85 -54.60
C LEU A 3 -23.85 5.37 -54.31
N MET A 4 -23.00 6.27 -53.79
CA MET A 4 -21.69 5.92 -53.24
C MET A 4 -21.86 5.58 -51.76
N VAL A 5 -21.57 4.34 -51.40
CA VAL A 5 -21.48 3.89 -50.00
C VAL A 5 -20.06 4.05 -49.55
N ILE A 6 -19.84 4.97 -48.61
CA ILE A 6 -18.50 5.16 -47.97
C ILE A 6 -18.45 4.24 -46.73
N ALA A 7 -17.65 3.19 -46.81
CA ALA A 7 -17.35 2.33 -45.68
C ALA A 7 -16.26 3.00 -44.80
N GLY A 8 -16.64 3.53 -43.63
CA GLY A 8 -15.73 4.07 -42.66
C GLY A 8 -15.13 2.94 -41.83
N THR A 9 -13.82 2.73 -41.94
CA THR A 9 -13.05 1.82 -41.08
C THR A 9 -12.71 2.50 -39.77
N ALA A 10 -13.35 2.07 -38.68
CA ALA A 10 -13.01 2.51 -37.32
C ALA A 10 -11.72 1.81 -36.87
N THR A 11 -10.63 2.54 -36.77
CA THR A 11 -9.39 2.07 -36.16
C THR A 11 -9.54 2.10 -34.63
N VAL A 12 -9.64 0.93 -34.02
CA VAL A 12 -9.58 0.76 -32.57
C VAL A 12 -8.11 0.88 -32.14
N SER A 13 -7.73 2.02 -31.56
CA SER A 13 -6.42 2.18 -30.92
C SER A 13 -6.40 1.41 -29.60
N LEU A 14 -5.74 0.24 -29.58
CA LEU A 14 -5.37 -0.43 -28.33
C LEU A 14 -4.29 0.41 -27.64
N THR A 15 -4.67 1.21 -26.67
CA THR A 15 -3.75 1.78 -25.69
C THR A 15 -3.30 0.66 -24.76
N THR A 16 -2.14 0.07 -25.04
CA THR A 16 -1.42 -0.81 -24.09
C THR A 16 -1.03 0.04 -22.89
N ALA A 17 -1.79 -0.10 -21.81
CA ALA A 17 -1.39 0.41 -20.50
C ALA A 17 -0.10 -0.34 -20.10
N LEU A 18 1.04 0.33 -20.22
CA LEU A 18 2.32 -0.15 -19.73
C LEU A 18 2.13 -0.40 -18.22
N ALA A 19 2.07 -1.67 -17.83
CA ALA A 19 2.13 -2.08 -16.44
C ALA A 19 3.48 -1.56 -15.90
N ARG A 20 3.46 -0.46 -15.13
CA ARG A 20 4.64 0.07 -14.46
C ARG A 20 5.14 -1.02 -13.55
N SER A 21 6.30 -1.60 -13.87
CA SER A 21 6.95 -2.63 -13.06
C SER A 21 7.16 -2.07 -11.65
N SER A 22 6.56 -2.72 -10.67
CA SER A 22 6.68 -2.34 -9.28
C SER A 22 8.07 -2.76 -8.79
N SER A 23 8.98 -1.82 -8.54
CA SER A 23 10.18 -2.18 -7.79
C SER A 23 9.77 -2.58 -6.38
N PRO A 24 10.18 -3.76 -5.92
CA PRO A 24 9.81 -4.22 -4.58
C PRO A 24 10.46 -3.35 -3.50
N ALA A 25 9.85 -3.25 -2.34
CA ALA A 25 10.44 -2.66 -1.15
C ALA A 25 11.40 -3.70 -0.53
N THR A 26 12.69 -3.50 -0.73
CA THR A 26 13.74 -4.45 -0.32
C THR A 26 14.65 -3.88 0.76
N CYS A 27 15.53 -4.70 1.31
CA CYS A 27 16.58 -4.25 2.22
C CYS A 27 17.47 -3.16 1.60
N ALA A 28 17.69 -3.20 0.28
CA ALA A 28 18.56 -2.24 -0.41
C ALA A 28 17.97 -0.82 -0.47
N ASN A 29 16.64 -0.69 -0.54
CA ASN A 29 15.94 0.59 -0.61
C ASN A 29 15.14 0.91 0.66
N ARG A 30 15.57 0.34 1.80
CA ARG A 30 15.00 0.65 3.11
C ARG A 30 15.27 2.09 3.52
N SER A 31 14.40 2.62 4.36
CA SER A 31 14.66 3.86 5.09
C SER A 31 15.34 3.56 6.42
N ILE A 32 16.10 4.52 6.93
CA ILE A 32 16.71 4.40 8.27
C ILE A 32 15.93 5.31 9.20
N ILE A 33 15.47 4.76 10.32
CA ILE A 33 14.84 5.55 11.39
C ILE A 33 15.45 5.17 12.73
N GLY A 34 15.32 6.09 13.69
CA GLY A 34 15.56 5.82 15.11
C GLY A 34 14.61 4.75 15.67
N PRO A 35 14.59 4.57 16.99
CA PRO A 35 13.78 3.53 17.63
C PRO A 35 12.30 3.68 17.23
N ALA A 36 11.76 2.61 16.65
CA ALA A 36 10.36 2.52 16.26
C ALA A 36 9.62 1.53 17.18
N ARG A 37 8.31 1.68 17.28
CA ARG A 37 7.46 0.71 17.96
C ARG A 37 6.74 -0.13 16.91
N PHE A 38 6.85 -1.44 17.02
CA PHE A 38 6.21 -2.38 16.10
C PHE A 38 4.70 -2.43 16.34
N ASP A 39 4.32 -2.39 17.60
CA ASP A 39 2.94 -2.46 18.05
C ASP A 39 2.62 -1.24 18.93
N THR A 40 1.59 -0.51 18.55
CA THR A 40 0.99 0.61 19.27
C THR A 40 -0.53 0.48 19.17
N GLN A 41 -1.28 1.23 19.96
CA GLN A 41 -2.75 1.27 19.85
C GLN A 41 -3.28 1.65 18.47
N TYR A 42 -2.44 2.24 17.61
CA TYR A 42 -2.78 2.66 16.24
C TYR A 42 -2.13 1.80 15.16
N SER A 43 -1.46 0.72 15.55
CA SER A 43 -0.80 -0.19 14.62
C SER A 43 -1.78 -1.23 14.08
N LEU A 44 -1.69 -1.49 12.78
CA LEU A 44 -2.18 -2.74 12.20
C LEU A 44 -1.01 -3.72 12.13
N VAL A 45 -1.09 -4.81 12.88
CA VAL A 45 -0.08 -5.87 12.88
C VAL A 45 -0.66 -7.13 12.24
N VAL A 46 0.01 -7.63 11.20
CA VAL A 46 -0.33 -8.90 10.54
C VAL A 46 0.93 -9.76 10.45
N GLY A 47 1.04 -10.76 11.29
CA GLY A 47 2.21 -11.62 11.38
C GLY A 47 3.49 -10.80 11.64
N PRO A 48 4.50 -10.91 10.75
CA PRO A 48 5.77 -10.20 10.91
C PRO A 48 5.74 -8.74 10.45
N LEU A 49 4.62 -8.23 9.90
CA LEU A 49 4.50 -6.89 9.34
C LEU A 49 3.64 -5.99 10.23
N SER A 50 4.05 -4.72 10.37
CA SER A 50 3.29 -3.68 11.05
C SER A 50 3.22 -2.40 10.21
N PHE A 51 2.04 -1.77 10.23
CA PHE A 51 1.80 -0.38 9.87
C PHE A 51 1.58 0.42 11.16
N PRO A 52 2.59 1.06 11.76
CA PRO A 52 2.55 1.56 13.14
C PRO A 52 1.52 2.64 13.44
N SER A 53 0.97 3.34 12.45
CA SER A 53 0.07 4.47 12.65
C SER A 53 -1.17 4.44 11.76
N ILE A 54 -1.41 3.36 11.04
CA ILE A 54 -2.47 3.32 10.03
C ILE A 54 -3.86 3.50 10.63
N LEU A 55 -4.10 2.97 11.82
CA LEU A 55 -5.40 3.05 12.49
C LEU A 55 -5.73 4.45 13.04
N ALA A 56 -4.73 5.35 13.13
CA ALA A 56 -4.95 6.73 13.49
C ALA A 56 -5.73 7.52 12.42
N TYR A 57 -5.76 7.01 11.19
CA TYR A 57 -6.49 7.63 10.08
C TYR A 57 -7.95 7.20 9.96
N ALA A 58 -8.44 6.32 10.85
CA ALA A 58 -9.82 5.84 10.81
C ALA A 58 -10.88 6.96 10.96
N PRO A 59 -10.73 7.97 11.85
CA PRO A 59 -11.68 9.07 11.95
C PRO A 59 -11.71 9.93 10.69
N ALA A 60 -12.90 10.32 10.24
CA ALA A 60 -13.06 11.22 9.09
C ALA A 60 -12.35 12.58 9.25
N ALA A 61 -12.16 13.03 10.49
CA ALA A 61 -11.43 14.27 10.83
C ALA A 61 -9.89 14.15 10.71
N ALA A 62 -9.36 12.96 10.44
CA ALA A 62 -7.91 12.73 10.36
C ALA A 62 -7.27 13.28 9.07
N LEU A 63 -8.07 13.74 8.12
CA LEU A 63 -7.59 14.37 6.89
C LEU A 63 -7.35 15.86 7.14
N ASP A 64 -6.09 16.28 7.08
CA ASP A 64 -5.76 17.69 7.01
C ASP A 64 -6.18 18.22 5.62
N ASN A 65 -7.18 19.09 5.58
CA ASN A 65 -7.72 19.74 4.38
C ASN A 65 -6.68 20.62 3.62
N ARG A 66 -5.45 20.68 4.10
CA ARG A 66 -4.37 21.52 3.54
C ARG A 66 -3.55 20.85 2.45
N THR A 67 -3.70 19.54 2.24
CA THR A 67 -2.94 18.81 1.22
C THR A 67 -3.87 18.31 0.13
N PRO A 68 -3.80 18.84 -1.10
CA PRO A 68 -4.69 18.43 -2.20
C PRO A 68 -4.46 16.99 -2.67
N ALA A 69 -3.35 16.40 -2.34
CA ALA A 69 -3.10 14.98 -2.56
C ALA A 69 -3.17 14.27 -1.21
N PHE A 70 -4.24 13.53 -0.99
CA PHE A 70 -4.53 12.77 0.22
C PHE A 70 -3.49 11.69 0.47
N TRP A 71 -2.30 12.10 0.80
CA TRP A 71 -1.22 11.21 1.21
C TRP A 71 -1.26 11.01 2.72
N MET A 72 -1.65 9.82 3.12
CA MET A 72 -1.58 9.40 4.51
C MET A 72 -0.26 8.69 4.74
N LYS A 73 0.64 9.33 5.47
CA LYS A 73 1.94 8.77 5.81
C LYS A 73 1.76 7.59 6.76
N SER A 74 1.98 6.39 6.29
CA SER A 74 1.93 5.17 7.07
C SER A 74 3.13 4.30 6.73
N PRO A 75 4.21 4.38 7.52
CA PRO A 75 5.39 3.57 7.30
C PRO A 75 5.11 2.08 7.52
N VAL A 76 6.02 1.25 7.05
CA VAL A 76 6.00 -0.20 7.26
C VAL A 76 7.22 -0.64 8.03
N LEU A 77 7.01 -1.53 9.00
CA LEU A 77 8.02 -2.29 9.69
C LEU A 77 7.83 -3.78 9.36
N LEU A 78 8.90 -4.47 9.01
CA LEU A 78 8.88 -5.91 8.77
C LEU A 78 10.02 -6.57 9.54
N ARG A 79 9.71 -7.61 10.29
CA ARG A 79 10.71 -8.41 11.03
C ARG A 79 11.71 -9.03 10.07
N ALA A 80 12.96 -9.09 10.50
CA ALA A 80 14.07 -9.59 9.68
C ALA A 80 13.83 -11.02 9.18
N GLY A 81 14.19 -11.26 7.92
CA GLY A 81 14.12 -12.57 7.28
C GLY A 81 12.75 -12.93 6.71
N HIS A 82 11.76 -12.02 6.77
CA HIS A 82 10.42 -12.24 6.23
C HIS A 82 10.19 -11.50 4.92
N THR A 83 9.22 -11.99 4.15
CA THR A 83 8.68 -11.33 2.96
C THR A 83 7.16 -11.26 3.09
N VAL A 84 6.56 -10.09 2.83
CA VAL A 84 5.11 -9.93 2.85
C VAL A 84 4.67 -9.16 1.61
N THR A 85 3.73 -9.72 0.86
CA THR A 85 3.04 -9.01 -0.22
C THR A 85 1.71 -8.50 0.31
N VAL A 86 1.45 -7.21 0.12
CA VAL A 86 0.19 -6.56 0.49
C VAL A 86 -0.50 -6.07 -0.77
N THR A 87 -1.75 -6.45 -0.94
CA THR A 87 -2.57 -6.08 -2.10
C THR A 87 -3.85 -5.39 -1.67
N ILE A 88 -4.15 -4.24 -2.25
CA ILE A 88 -5.46 -3.60 -2.15
C ILE A 88 -6.42 -4.36 -3.06
N THR A 89 -7.57 -4.77 -2.52
CA THR A 89 -8.56 -5.56 -3.27
C THR A 89 -9.89 -4.80 -3.43
N GLY A 90 -10.79 -5.36 -4.23
CA GLY A 90 -12.10 -4.77 -4.49
C GLY A 90 -12.03 -3.41 -5.22
N ASP A 91 -13.09 -2.64 -5.09
CA ASP A 91 -13.25 -1.34 -5.78
C ASP A 91 -12.33 -0.24 -5.23
N ALA A 92 -11.83 -0.38 -4.00
CA ALA A 92 -10.89 0.56 -3.40
C ALA A 92 -9.62 0.75 -4.25
N ARG A 93 -9.20 -0.26 -5.02
CA ARG A 93 -8.05 -0.18 -5.96
C ARG A 93 -8.14 0.94 -6.99
N ARG A 94 -9.36 1.43 -7.30
CA ARG A 94 -9.57 2.49 -8.30
C ARG A 94 -9.30 3.88 -7.76
N SER A 95 -9.38 4.04 -6.44
CA SER A 95 -9.27 5.33 -5.76
C SER A 95 -8.22 5.38 -4.67
N THR A 96 -7.49 4.27 -4.45
CA THR A 96 -6.49 4.15 -3.38
C THR A 96 -5.31 3.35 -3.86
N GLY A 97 -4.12 3.70 -3.39
CA GLY A 97 -2.91 2.97 -3.69
C GLY A 97 -1.77 3.26 -2.72
N PHE A 98 -0.80 2.38 -2.71
CA PHE A 98 0.44 2.54 -1.95
C PHE A 98 1.35 3.56 -2.65
N VAL A 99 1.95 4.48 -1.89
CA VAL A 99 2.88 5.51 -2.38
C VAL A 99 4.14 5.56 -1.53
N GLY A 100 5.27 5.92 -2.14
CA GLY A 100 6.55 6.17 -1.46
C GLY A 100 7.35 4.93 -1.10
N PHE A 101 6.78 3.74 -1.11
CA PHE A 101 7.51 2.51 -0.74
C PHE A 101 8.52 2.09 -1.81
N GLY A 102 9.70 1.62 -1.37
CA GLY A 102 10.72 1.11 -2.27
C GLY A 102 11.45 2.18 -3.08
N GLY A 103 11.49 3.42 -2.60
CA GLY A 103 12.20 4.52 -3.27
C GLY A 103 11.44 5.13 -4.45
N HIS A 104 10.17 4.79 -4.63
CA HIS A 104 9.32 5.45 -5.61
C HIS A 104 8.86 6.80 -5.08
N GLY A 105 9.35 7.86 -5.70
CA GLY A 105 8.84 9.21 -5.50
C GLY A 105 7.40 9.30 -5.99
N GLY A 106 6.67 10.26 -5.43
CA GLY A 106 5.27 10.51 -5.74
C GLY A 106 4.35 10.23 -4.55
N THR A 107 3.34 11.08 -4.42
CA THR A 107 2.36 11.04 -3.33
C THR A 107 0.94 11.05 -3.87
N THR A 108 0.79 10.97 -5.20
CA THR A 108 -0.51 11.05 -5.88
C THR A 108 -1.05 9.66 -6.19
N LEU A 109 -2.34 9.58 -6.45
CA LEU A 109 -2.98 8.33 -6.90
C LEU A 109 -2.37 7.83 -8.23
N ALA A 110 -1.97 8.75 -9.13
CA ALA A 110 -1.33 8.40 -10.39
C ALA A 110 0.02 7.69 -10.22
N ASP A 111 0.72 7.98 -9.11
CA ASP A 111 2.00 7.37 -8.76
C ASP A 111 1.84 6.11 -7.90
N SER A 112 0.61 5.82 -7.49
CA SER A 112 0.32 4.75 -6.54
C SER A 112 0.27 3.37 -7.19
N ARG A 113 0.31 2.34 -6.34
CA ARG A 113 0.24 0.92 -6.73
C ARG A 113 -0.77 0.20 -5.89
N GLY A 114 -1.47 -0.75 -6.51
CA GLY A 114 -2.40 -1.63 -5.81
C GLY A 114 -1.73 -2.75 -5.02
N THR A 115 -0.44 -3.02 -5.27
CA THR A 115 0.31 -4.11 -4.62
C THR A 115 1.75 -3.68 -4.34
N VAL A 116 2.26 -4.05 -3.17
CA VAL A 116 3.67 -3.88 -2.79
C VAL A 116 4.16 -5.17 -2.13
N THR A 117 5.33 -5.64 -2.54
CA THR A 117 6.05 -6.71 -1.84
C THR A 117 7.17 -6.10 -1.02
N PHE A 118 7.16 -6.37 0.28
CA PHE A 118 8.18 -5.99 1.25
C PHE A 118 9.07 -7.20 1.53
N THR A 119 10.38 -7.05 1.31
CA THR A 119 11.38 -8.07 1.66
C THR A 119 12.36 -7.50 2.67
N ALA A 120 12.29 -7.97 3.90
CA ALA A 120 13.14 -7.50 4.99
C ALA A 120 14.61 -7.86 4.78
N CYS A 121 15.47 -7.12 5.46
CA CYS A 121 16.89 -7.50 5.60
C CYS A 121 16.99 -8.88 6.25
N GLY A 122 18.01 -9.66 5.90
CA GLY A 122 18.30 -10.92 6.55
C GLY A 122 18.62 -10.72 8.05
N ARG A 123 18.45 -11.78 8.85
CA ARG A 123 18.63 -11.72 10.31
C ARG A 123 20.03 -11.26 10.73
N HIS A 124 21.03 -11.49 9.89
CA HIS A 124 22.44 -11.11 10.12
C HIS A 124 22.86 -9.84 9.37
N GLN A 125 21.92 -9.19 8.66
CA GLN A 125 22.17 -7.93 7.97
C GLN A 125 21.76 -6.77 8.87
N SER A 126 22.55 -5.69 8.86
CA SER A 126 22.16 -4.46 9.53
C SER A 126 20.90 -3.89 8.87
N SER A 127 19.80 -3.90 9.59
CA SER A 127 18.56 -3.28 9.14
C SER A 127 18.53 -1.77 9.42
N GLY A 128 19.44 -1.28 10.26
CA GLY A 128 19.45 0.11 10.74
C GLY A 128 18.34 0.43 11.74
N SER A 129 17.49 -0.54 12.08
CA SER A 129 16.35 -0.34 12.99
C SER A 129 16.10 -1.61 13.82
N SER A 130 15.65 -1.45 15.06
CA SER A 130 15.23 -2.54 15.93
C SER A 130 13.99 -2.19 16.74
N VAL A 131 13.22 -3.22 17.11
CA VAL A 131 12.06 -3.10 17.98
C VAL A 131 12.15 -4.21 19.04
N GLY A 132 12.17 -3.82 20.32
CA GLY A 132 12.34 -4.79 21.41
C GLY A 132 13.59 -5.66 21.26
N GLY A 133 14.70 -5.08 20.77
CA GLY A 133 15.96 -5.80 20.51
C GLY A 133 15.95 -6.68 19.26
N GLN A 134 14.84 -6.79 18.55
CA GLN A 134 14.73 -7.58 17.32
C GLN A 134 14.93 -6.71 16.08
N PRO A 135 15.76 -7.12 15.11
CA PRO A 135 15.97 -6.34 13.91
C PRO A 135 14.69 -6.27 13.06
N VAL A 136 14.38 -5.07 12.60
CA VAL A 136 13.26 -4.80 11.68
C VAL A 136 13.77 -3.98 10.49
N THR A 137 13.16 -4.17 9.34
CA THR A 137 13.37 -3.32 8.18
C THR A 137 12.24 -2.32 8.09
N PHE A 138 12.60 -1.06 7.86
CA PHE A 138 11.67 0.06 7.81
C PHE A 138 11.62 0.66 6.40
N TRP A 139 10.41 0.98 5.94
CA TRP A 139 10.20 1.77 4.74
C TRP A 139 9.26 2.93 5.03
N ALA A 140 9.70 4.12 4.65
CA ALA A 140 8.83 5.28 4.59
C ALA A 140 7.88 5.12 3.40
N GLY A 141 6.63 5.53 3.58
CA GLY A 141 5.59 5.46 2.56
C GLY A 141 4.23 5.70 3.18
N GLY A 142 3.19 5.36 2.43
CA GLY A 142 1.81 5.54 2.87
C GLY A 142 0.80 5.18 1.81
N PHE A 143 -0.37 5.80 1.91
CA PHE A 143 -1.48 5.61 1.01
C PHE A 143 -1.87 6.93 0.34
N ALA A 144 -2.15 6.89 -0.96
CA ALA A 144 -2.97 7.88 -1.62
C ALA A 144 -4.43 7.42 -1.54
N ALA A 145 -5.34 8.29 -1.09
CA ALA A 145 -6.75 7.96 -0.91
C ALA A 145 -7.63 9.17 -1.24
N PRO A 146 -8.93 8.99 -1.53
CA PRO A 146 -9.84 10.08 -1.84
C PRO A 146 -10.16 10.92 -0.59
N PRO A 147 -10.50 12.21 -0.77
CA PRO A 147 -10.86 13.12 0.31
C PRO A 147 -12.04 12.68 1.16
N ALA A 148 -13.00 12.04 0.52
CA ALA A 148 -14.19 11.54 1.21
C ALA A 148 -13.92 10.33 2.12
N GLY A 149 -12.66 9.86 2.16
CA GLY A 149 -12.29 8.64 2.86
C GLY A 149 -12.69 7.38 2.10
N VAL A 150 -12.12 6.26 2.49
CA VAL A 150 -12.38 4.95 1.85
C VAL A 150 -12.12 3.80 2.81
N CYS A 151 -12.96 2.77 2.75
CA CYS A 151 -12.68 1.48 3.37
C CYS A 151 -11.83 0.65 2.42
N VAL A 152 -10.65 0.24 2.87
CA VAL A 152 -9.64 -0.41 2.03
C VAL A 152 -9.46 -1.87 2.45
N PRO A 153 -9.97 -2.83 1.69
CA PRO A 153 -9.64 -4.23 1.89
C PRO A 153 -8.19 -4.50 1.48
N LEU A 154 -7.44 -5.10 2.39
CA LEU A 154 -6.05 -5.49 2.21
C LEU A 154 -5.91 -6.99 2.35
N ASP A 155 -5.26 -7.64 1.38
CA ASP A 155 -4.84 -9.03 1.45
C ASP A 155 -3.35 -9.09 1.71
N PHE A 156 -2.95 -9.82 2.77
CA PHE A 156 -1.56 -10.02 3.18
C PHE A 156 -1.14 -11.45 2.91
N TYR A 157 -0.09 -11.62 2.14
CA TYR A 157 0.53 -12.91 1.85
C TYR A 157 1.90 -12.95 2.52
N VAL A 158 2.03 -13.75 3.59
CA VAL A 158 3.25 -13.86 4.40
C VAL A 158 4.09 -15.03 3.91
N ASP A 159 5.39 -14.78 3.70
CA ASP A 159 6.39 -15.80 3.36
C ASP A 159 5.97 -16.74 2.21
N HIS A 160 5.48 -16.14 1.12
CA HIS A 160 4.99 -16.86 -0.08
C HIS A 160 3.75 -17.73 0.15
N SER A 161 3.03 -17.56 1.27
CA SER A 161 1.74 -18.20 1.49
C SER A 161 0.79 -17.88 0.34
N ARG A 162 0.00 -18.87 -0.06
CA ARG A 162 -1.10 -18.68 -1.01
C ARG A 162 -2.41 -18.29 -0.33
N VAL A 163 -2.44 -18.35 1.00
CA VAL A 163 -3.60 -17.97 1.82
C VAL A 163 -3.41 -16.55 2.28
N ALA A 164 -4.37 -15.69 1.96
CA ALA A 164 -4.37 -14.30 2.37
C ALA A 164 -4.92 -14.14 3.80
N HIS A 165 -4.25 -13.28 4.58
CA HIS A 165 -4.88 -12.69 5.77
C HIS A 165 -5.59 -11.41 5.33
N ARG A 166 -6.92 -11.40 5.34
CA ARG A 166 -7.72 -10.26 4.91
C ARG A 166 -8.06 -9.33 6.07
N VAL A 167 -7.83 -8.04 5.88
CA VAL A 167 -8.17 -6.99 6.83
C VAL A 167 -8.84 -5.85 6.05
N VAL A 168 -9.79 -5.15 6.66
CA VAL A 168 -10.32 -3.89 6.11
C VAL A 168 -9.89 -2.76 7.03
N ILE A 169 -9.22 -1.76 6.46
CA ILE A 169 -8.85 -0.54 7.18
C ILE A 169 -9.73 0.63 6.74
N SER A 170 -9.92 1.59 7.63
CA SER A 170 -10.53 2.88 7.32
C SER A 170 -9.44 3.92 7.07
N LEU A 171 -9.48 4.54 5.91
CA LEU A 171 -8.72 5.73 5.61
C LEU A 171 -9.71 6.90 5.58
N ALA A 172 -9.95 7.53 6.75
CA ALA A 172 -10.89 8.62 6.98
C ALA A 172 -12.36 8.34 6.62
N ALA A 173 -12.74 7.06 6.49
CA ALA A 173 -14.12 6.66 6.18
C ALA A 173 -14.97 6.39 7.43
N GLY A 174 -14.40 6.57 8.64
CA GLY A 174 -15.07 6.19 9.89
C GLY A 174 -15.10 4.67 10.10
N THR A 175 -16.27 4.11 10.34
CA THR A 175 -16.42 2.66 10.55
C THR A 175 -16.53 1.92 9.24
N CYS A 176 -15.67 0.94 9.03
CA CYS A 176 -15.72 0.06 7.88
C CYS A 176 -16.36 -1.30 8.23
N PRO A 177 -17.03 -1.95 7.26
CA PRO A 177 -17.54 -3.30 7.47
C PRO A 177 -16.39 -4.28 7.70
N SER A 178 -16.60 -5.23 8.59
CA SER A 178 -15.65 -6.35 8.74
C SER A 178 -15.57 -7.16 7.45
N PRO A 179 -14.39 -7.73 7.12
CA PRO A 179 -14.32 -8.65 6.01
C PRO A 179 -15.30 -9.80 6.27
N GLY A 180 -16.16 -10.08 5.28
CA GLY A 180 -17.01 -11.26 5.33
C GLY A 180 -16.17 -12.54 5.43
N PRO A 181 -16.73 -13.63 5.94
CA PRO A 181 -16.07 -14.92 5.88
C PRO A 181 -15.75 -15.25 4.41
N GLY A 182 -14.47 -15.48 4.13
CA GLY A 182 -13.99 -15.90 2.81
C GLY A 182 -14.20 -17.39 2.58
#